data_dd75394d093483e47bdc7a47650cc589
#
_entry.id   dd75394d093483e47bdc7a47650cc589
#
_cell.length_a   1.000
_cell.length_b   1.000
_cell.length_c   1.000
_cell.angle_alpha   90.00
_cell.angle_beta   90.00
_cell.angle_gamma   90.00
#
_symmetry.space_group_name_H-M   'P 1'
#
loop_
_entity.id
_entity.type
_entity.pdbx_description
1 polymer ?
#
loop_
_entity_poly.entity_id
_entity_poly.type
_entity_poly.pdbx_seq_one_letter_code
_entity_poly.pdbx_strand_id
1 'polypeptide(L)'
;GMLGAWISGGVEWNAFHHHRNTTNMPCDYKIVDNADGSKTIWVGETELRHRMSWAIGITLYPGKSYMEISGRLINSTQDNNSMLYWSNVATLVDENYQIIFPQSVEFGTFHCKNSFCHWPITKEPFNGIEEYAEGIDASWWKNHFMSNSIFAHDLKEDFVAGYDYGRKAGTMLTANHHIVKGGKFWLWG
;
A
#
# COMPACT_ATOMS: atom_id res chain seq x y z
N GLY A 1 15.01 -0.27 12.81
CA GLY A 1 14.27 0.37 11.75
C GLY A 1 14.63 1.85 11.63
N MET A 2 14.31 2.46 10.50
CA MET A 2 14.44 3.90 10.35
C MET A 2 13.43 4.62 11.23
N LEU A 3 13.83 5.71 11.87
CA LEU A 3 12.93 6.56 12.63
C LEU A 3 12.13 7.45 11.66
N GLY A 4 10.82 7.50 11.86
CA GLY A 4 9.92 8.31 11.05
C GLY A 4 8.51 8.34 11.59
N ALA A 5 7.62 9.07 10.92
CA ALA A 5 6.22 9.20 11.30
C ALA A 5 5.36 8.04 10.76
N TRP A 6 5.90 6.85 10.72
CA TRP A 6 5.20 5.64 10.28
C TRP A 6 5.48 4.47 11.21
N ILE A 7 4.58 3.49 11.18
CA ILE A 7 4.73 2.21 11.88
C ILE A 7 4.79 1.12 10.80
N SER A 8 5.84 0.29 10.86
CA SER A 8 5.97 -0.88 10.02
C SER A 8 5.29 -2.07 10.70
N GLY A 9 4.33 -2.67 10.02
CA GLY A 9 3.53 -3.79 10.51
C GLY A 9 2.04 -3.52 10.45
N GLY A 10 1.22 -4.57 10.18
CA GLY A 10 -0.22 -4.42 10.05
C GLY A 10 -0.63 -3.61 8.83
N VAL A 11 -1.61 -2.76 9.00
CA VAL A 11 -2.14 -1.88 7.96
C VAL A 11 -1.95 -0.43 8.36
N GLU A 12 -1.28 0.34 7.52
CA GLU A 12 -1.06 1.76 7.70
C GLU A 12 -1.94 2.56 6.73
N TRP A 13 -2.51 3.65 7.22
CA TRP A 13 -3.33 4.57 6.45
C TRP A 13 -2.71 5.94 6.42
N ASN A 14 -2.59 6.50 5.24
CA ASN A 14 -2.05 7.82 5.04
C ASN A 14 -3.03 8.66 4.24
N ALA A 15 -3.40 9.80 4.79
CA ALA A 15 -4.26 10.79 4.17
C ALA A 15 -3.72 12.19 4.47
N PHE A 16 -3.91 13.12 3.53
CA PHE A 16 -3.53 14.53 3.62
C PHE A 16 -2.02 14.76 3.73
N HIS A 17 -1.24 14.24 2.82
CA HIS A 17 0.21 14.41 2.72
C HIS A 17 1.04 13.53 3.65
N HIS A 18 1.93 12.77 3.07
CA HIS A 18 2.97 11.96 3.70
C HIS A 18 2.47 11.02 4.80
N HIS A 19 3.39 10.39 5.48
CA HIS A 19 3.13 9.70 6.74
C HIS A 19 2.60 10.71 7.76
N ARG A 20 1.60 10.31 8.52
CA ARG A 20 0.94 11.22 9.46
C ARG A 20 1.87 11.59 10.61
N ASN A 21 1.97 12.87 10.90
CA ASN A 21 2.67 13.37 12.08
C ASN A 21 1.99 12.97 13.40
N THR A 22 0.73 12.55 13.33
CA THR A 22 -0.06 12.08 14.48
C THR A 22 -0.05 10.55 14.65
N THR A 23 0.81 9.82 13.93
CA THR A 23 0.86 8.35 13.96
C THR A 23 0.97 7.76 15.37
N ASN A 24 1.64 8.43 16.29
CA ASN A 24 1.84 7.98 17.67
C ASN A 24 0.89 8.66 18.67
N MET A 25 -0.12 9.37 18.19
CA MET A 25 -1.09 10.05 19.04
C MET A 25 -2.41 9.24 19.09
N PRO A 26 -3.17 9.38 20.17
CA PRO A 26 -4.51 8.84 20.24
C PRO A 26 -5.38 9.36 19.09
N CYS A 27 -6.24 8.52 18.56
CA CYS A 27 -7.28 8.89 17.60
C CYS A 27 -8.65 8.52 18.16
N ASP A 28 -9.69 9.15 17.64
CA ASP A 28 -11.06 8.78 17.96
C ASP A 28 -11.38 7.41 17.36
N TYR A 29 -12.21 6.62 18.06
CA TYR A 29 -12.68 5.36 17.53
C TYR A 29 -14.11 5.06 17.95
N LYS A 30 -14.79 4.24 17.15
CA LYS A 30 -16.13 3.72 17.45
C LYS A 30 -16.28 2.32 16.88
N ILE A 31 -16.80 1.39 17.67
CA ILE A 31 -17.19 0.06 17.22
C ILE A 31 -18.68 0.07 16.92
N VAL A 32 -19.07 -0.51 15.78
CA VAL A 32 -20.44 -0.59 15.30
C VAL A 32 -20.77 -2.06 14.99
N ASP A 33 -21.87 -2.54 15.54
CA ASP A 33 -22.50 -3.78 15.14
C ASP A 33 -23.46 -3.50 13.99
N ASN A 34 -23.21 -4.09 12.83
CA ASN A 34 -24.02 -3.89 11.64
C ASN A 34 -25.19 -4.88 11.59
N ALA A 35 -26.26 -4.51 10.88
CA ALA A 35 -27.47 -5.32 10.79
C ALA A 35 -27.26 -6.70 10.12
N ASP A 36 -26.23 -6.85 9.32
CA ASP A 36 -25.84 -8.10 8.65
C ASP A 36 -24.95 -9.01 9.51
N GLY A 37 -24.73 -8.63 10.78
CA GLY A 37 -23.87 -9.36 11.71
C GLY A 37 -22.38 -9.06 11.59
N SER A 38 -21.98 -8.24 10.64
CA SER A 38 -20.60 -7.75 10.55
C SER A 38 -20.31 -6.73 11.64
N LYS A 39 -19.03 -6.51 11.92
CA LYS A 39 -18.57 -5.51 12.89
C LYS A 39 -17.56 -4.58 12.24
N THR A 40 -17.77 -3.29 12.45
CA THR A 40 -16.88 -2.26 11.94
C THR A 40 -16.25 -1.50 13.09
N ILE A 41 -14.93 -1.37 13.08
CA ILE A 41 -14.24 -0.37 13.87
C ILE A 41 -13.97 0.84 12.99
N TRP A 42 -14.50 1.99 13.37
CA TRP A 42 -14.16 3.27 12.79
C TRP A 42 -13.06 3.91 13.61
N VAL A 43 -12.03 4.41 12.94
CA VAL A 43 -10.97 5.22 13.54
C VAL A 43 -10.82 6.49 12.72
N GLY A 44 -10.52 7.59 13.37
CA GLY A 44 -10.41 8.86 12.65
C GLY A 44 -9.91 10.00 13.52
N GLU A 45 -9.64 11.10 12.87
CA GLU A 45 -9.25 12.36 13.53
C GLU A 45 -9.50 13.55 12.60
N THR A 46 -9.46 14.75 13.16
CA THR A 46 -9.30 15.98 12.39
C THR A 46 -7.84 16.41 12.47
N GLU A 47 -7.18 16.46 11.33
CA GLU A 47 -5.80 16.89 11.23
C GLU A 47 -5.75 18.43 11.40
N LEU A 48 -5.01 18.90 12.40
CA LEU A 48 -5.08 20.29 12.86
C LEU A 48 -4.36 21.28 11.93
N ARG A 49 -3.39 20.82 11.17
CA ARG A 49 -2.59 21.70 10.29
C ARG A 49 -3.40 22.17 9.09
N HIS A 50 -4.09 21.26 8.43
CA HIS A 50 -4.91 21.53 7.25
C HIS A 50 -6.42 21.56 7.57
N ARG A 51 -6.79 21.22 8.79
CA ARG A 51 -8.17 21.16 9.26
C ARG A 51 -9.06 20.27 8.42
N MET A 52 -8.49 19.18 7.94
CA MET A 52 -9.20 18.16 7.20
C MET A 52 -9.44 16.94 8.08
N SER A 53 -10.58 16.30 7.93
CA SER A 53 -10.94 15.12 8.71
C SER A 53 -10.85 13.86 7.87
N TRP A 54 -10.47 12.77 8.49
CA TRP A 54 -10.51 11.44 7.88
C TRP A 54 -11.14 10.44 8.86
N ALA A 55 -11.80 9.43 8.31
CA ALA A 55 -12.27 8.29 9.06
C ALA A 55 -12.10 7.02 8.22
N ILE A 56 -11.56 5.98 8.82
CA ILE A 56 -11.38 4.66 8.21
C ILE A 56 -12.22 3.65 8.99
N GLY A 57 -13.07 2.93 8.29
CA GLY A 57 -13.84 1.81 8.81
C GLY A 57 -13.21 0.49 8.37
N ILE A 58 -12.86 -0.36 9.32
CA ILE A 58 -12.38 -1.72 9.06
C ILE A 58 -13.50 -2.66 9.46
N THR A 59 -14.07 -3.37 8.48
CA THR A 59 -15.22 -4.25 8.68
C THR A 59 -14.81 -5.70 8.52
N LEU A 60 -15.21 -6.52 9.48
CA LEU A 60 -15.06 -7.97 9.45
C LEU A 60 -16.43 -8.62 9.35
N TYR A 61 -16.55 -9.59 8.45
CA TYR A 61 -17.76 -10.34 8.18
C TYR A 61 -17.70 -11.75 8.77
N PRO A 62 -18.76 -12.25 9.38
CA PRO A 62 -18.80 -13.64 9.87
C PRO A 62 -18.51 -14.63 8.74
N GLY A 63 -17.58 -15.57 9.00
CA GLY A 63 -17.25 -16.64 8.06
C GLY A 63 -16.52 -16.19 6.78
N LYS A 64 -15.98 -14.97 6.74
CA LYS A 64 -15.17 -14.47 5.61
C LYS A 64 -13.72 -14.31 6.02
N SER A 65 -12.82 -14.53 5.07
CA SER A 65 -11.35 -14.40 5.23
C SER A 65 -10.80 -13.10 4.66
N TYR A 66 -11.63 -12.09 4.48
CA TYR A 66 -11.21 -10.75 4.06
C TYR A 66 -11.73 -9.70 5.04
N MET A 67 -11.07 -8.55 5.05
CA MET A 67 -11.59 -7.33 5.66
C MET A 67 -11.94 -6.32 4.58
N GLU A 68 -13.05 -5.63 4.77
CA GLU A 68 -13.40 -4.50 3.94
C GLU A 68 -12.93 -3.20 4.60
N ILE A 69 -12.47 -2.28 3.79
CA ILE A 69 -11.94 -1.02 4.26
C ILE A 69 -12.67 0.11 3.56
N SER A 70 -13.35 0.91 4.36
CA SER A 70 -14.06 2.11 3.93
C SER A 70 -13.31 3.35 4.37
N GLY A 71 -13.10 4.30 3.48
CA GLY A 71 -12.45 5.58 3.78
C GLY A 71 -13.39 6.77 3.56
N ARG A 72 -13.33 7.73 4.46
CA ARG A 72 -13.97 9.03 4.31
C ARG A 72 -12.94 10.13 4.52
N LEU A 73 -12.79 10.99 3.53
CA LEU A 73 -11.92 12.16 3.58
C LEU A 73 -12.82 13.39 3.46
N ILE A 74 -12.74 14.29 4.42
CA ILE A 74 -13.65 15.44 4.53
C ILE A 74 -12.81 16.72 4.60
N ASN A 75 -12.98 17.57 3.60
CA ASN A 75 -12.47 18.94 3.65
C ASN A 75 -13.52 19.84 4.28
N SER A 76 -13.28 20.25 5.52
CA SER A 76 -14.17 21.14 6.27
C SER A 76 -13.79 22.61 6.12
N THR A 77 -12.83 22.94 5.26
CA THR A 77 -12.40 24.32 5.00
C THR A 77 -13.15 24.90 3.81
N GLN A 78 -13.06 26.22 3.64
CA GLN A 78 -13.62 26.90 2.47
C GLN A 78 -12.68 26.86 1.25
N ASP A 79 -11.44 26.45 1.46
CA ASP A 79 -10.42 26.40 0.42
C ASP A 79 -10.32 25.01 -0.20
N ASN A 80 -9.84 24.96 -1.44
CA ASN A 80 -9.48 23.70 -2.07
C ASN A 80 -8.19 23.18 -1.43
N ASN A 81 -8.25 21.97 -0.87
CA ASN A 81 -7.09 21.28 -0.35
C ASN A 81 -6.75 20.06 -1.20
N SER A 82 -5.49 19.85 -1.45
CA SER A 82 -5.00 18.61 -2.05
C SER A 82 -4.92 17.51 -1.00
N MET A 83 -4.99 16.28 -1.45
CA MET A 83 -4.75 15.11 -0.61
C MET A 83 -3.86 14.11 -1.34
N LEU A 84 -3.08 13.39 -0.57
CA LEU A 84 -2.36 12.21 -1.01
C LEU A 84 -2.82 11.05 -0.12
N TYR A 85 -3.44 10.06 -0.72
CA TYR A 85 -3.91 8.88 -0.02
C TYR A 85 -3.12 7.64 -0.47
N TRP A 86 -2.71 6.83 0.48
CA TRP A 86 -2.29 5.45 0.25
C TRP A 86 -2.54 4.60 1.48
N SER A 87 -2.67 3.31 1.26
CA SER A 87 -2.73 2.30 2.30
C SER A 87 -1.64 1.28 2.09
N ASN A 88 -1.06 0.81 3.16
CA ASN A 88 -0.02 -0.22 3.15
C ASN A 88 -0.45 -1.40 4.00
N VAL A 89 -0.16 -2.60 3.54
CA VAL A 89 -0.23 -3.81 4.35
C VAL A 89 1.17 -4.42 4.43
N ALA A 90 1.62 -4.72 5.63
CA ALA A 90 2.90 -5.37 5.84
C ALA A 90 2.73 -6.89 5.80
N THR A 91 3.60 -7.56 5.06
CA THR A 91 3.65 -9.01 4.97
C THR A 91 5.04 -9.53 5.30
N LEU A 92 5.09 -10.69 5.90
CA LEU A 92 6.35 -11.40 6.09
C LEU A 92 6.81 -11.95 4.75
N VAL A 93 8.07 -11.72 4.40
CA VAL A 93 8.63 -12.16 3.12
C VAL A 93 9.90 -12.99 3.32
N ASP A 94 10.16 -13.90 2.39
CA ASP A 94 11.38 -14.67 2.27
C ASP A 94 11.63 -15.04 0.79
N GLU A 95 12.60 -15.89 0.53
CA GLU A 95 13.00 -16.32 -0.83
C GLU A 95 11.87 -16.95 -1.65
N ASN A 96 10.77 -17.38 -1.02
CA ASN A 96 9.62 -17.98 -1.67
C ASN A 96 8.51 -16.96 -1.98
N TYR A 97 8.72 -15.68 -1.66
CA TYR A 97 7.71 -14.65 -1.85
C TYR A 97 7.81 -13.99 -3.22
N GLN A 98 6.69 -13.94 -3.91
CA GLN A 98 6.52 -13.25 -5.18
C GLN A 98 5.54 -12.09 -5.07
N ILE A 99 5.95 -10.94 -5.59
CA ILE A 99 5.11 -9.76 -5.77
C ILE A 99 4.30 -9.95 -7.05
N ILE A 100 3.00 -9.71 -6.97
CA ILE A 100 2.09 -9.92 -8.10
C ILE A 100 1.43 -8.59 -8.43
N PHE A 101 1.89 -7.97 -9.51
CA PHE A 101 1.17 -6.90 -10.17
C PHE A 101 0.30 -7.47 -11.31
N PRO A 102 -0.78 -6.77 -11.70
CA PRO A 102 -1.56 -7.14 -12.87
C PRO A 102 -0.71 -7.27 -14.14
N GLN A 103 -1.18 -8.07 -15.09
CA GLN A 103 -0.47 -8.28 -16.36
C GLN A 103 -0.39 -7.02 -17.24
N SER A 104 -1.22 -6.03 -16.99
CA SER A 104 -1.15 -4.72 -17.66
C SER A 104 0.08 -3.91 -17.24
N VAL A 105 0.76 -4.29 -16.16
CA VAL A 105 1.97 -3.59 -15.68
C VAL A 105 3.18 -4.05 -16.46
N GLU A 106 3.69 -3.20 -17.33
CA GLU A 106 4.88 -3.46 -18.15
C GLU A 106 6.13 -2.76 -17.60
N PHE A 107 5.94 -1.74 -16.76
CA PHE A 107 7.03 -0.93 -16.22
C PHE A 107 6.80 -0.61 -14.75
N GLY A 108 7.90 -0.51 -14.01
CA GLY A 108 7.95 -0.03 -12.66
C GLY A 108 8.83 1.20 -12.50
N THR A 109 8.49 2.09 -11.57
CA THR A 109 9.26 3.29 -11.25
C THR A 109 9.81 3.21 -9.85
N PHE A 110 11.09 3.54 -9.68
CA PHE A 110 11.71 3.61 -8.36
C PHE A 110 11.10 4.73 -7.50
N HIS A 111 11.18 4.59 -6.19
CA HIS A 111 10.58 5.51 -5.22
C HIS A 111 10.96 6.98 -5.46
N CYS A 112 12.22 7.25 -5.76
CA CYS A 112 12.72 8.59 -6.06
C CYS A 112 12.34 9.12 -7.45
N LYS A 113 11.65 8.30 -8.26
CA LYS A 113 11.18 8.63 -9.62
C LYS A 113 12.29 9.02 -10.61
N ASN A 114 13.50 8.59 -10.35
CA ASN A 114 14.68 8.85 -11.17
C ASN A 114 15.20 7.59 -11.90
N SER A 115 14.53 6.46 -11.71
CA SER A 115 14.85 5.20 -12.35
C SER A 115 13.57 4.41 -12.61
N PHE A 116 13.52 3.68 -13.72
CA PHE A 116 12.43 2.76 -14.05
C PHE A 116 13.00 1.52 -14.70
N CYS A 117 12.25 0.43 -14.60
CA CYS A 117 12.60 -0.84 -15.19
C CYS A 117 11.39 -1.48 -15.88
N HIS A 118 11.65 -2.35 -16.85
CA HIS A 118 10.62 -3.28 -17.32
C HIS A 118 10.18 -4.18 -16.16
N TRP A 119 8.93 -4.61 -16.21
CA TRP A 119 8.31 -5.46 -15.21
C TRP A 119 7.61 -6.67 -15.87
N PRO A 120 7.71 -7.89 -15.34
CA PRO A 120 8.52 -8.25 -14.16
C PRO A 120 10.00 -8.50 -14.48
N ILE A 121 10.34 -8.74 -15.75
CA ILE A 121 11.71 -8.98 -16.19
C ILE A 121 12.38 -7.66 -16.51
N THR A 122 13.37 -7.31 -15.73
CA THR A 122 14.12 -6.06 -15.91
C THR A 122 15.01 -6.14 -17.15
N LYS A 123 15.33 -5.01 -17.76
CA LYS A 123 16.21 -4.91 -18.94
C LYS A 123 17.19 -3.76 -18.82
N GLU A 124 17.06 -2.97 -17.77
CA GLU A 124 17.86 -1.79 -17.50
C GLU A 124 18.46 -1.84 -16.11
N PRO A 125 19.58 -1.15 -15.87
CA PRO A 125 20.01 -0.85 -14.52
C PRO A 125 18.90 -0.17 -13.74
N PHE A 126 18.72 -0.56 -12.50
CA PHE A 126 17.65 -0.02 -11.68
C PHE A 126 18.15 0.32 -10.28
N ASN A 127 17.82 1.50 -9.79
CA ASN A 127 18.25 1.98 -8.48
C ASN A 127 19.78 1.94 -8.27
N GLY A 128 20.54 2.20 -9.36
CA GLY A 128 22.00 2.18 -9.33
C GLY A 128 22.64 0.79 -9.32
N ILE A 129 21.87 -0.25 -9.59
CA ILE A 129 22.32 -1.65 -9.64
C ILE A 129 22.31 -2.10 -11.10
N GLU A 130 23.51 -2.38 -11.63
CA GLU A 130 23.73 -2.75 -13.03
C GLU A 130 23.20 -4.16 -13.35
N GLU A 131 23.21 -5.05 -12.40
CA GLU A 131 22.81 -6.45 -12.55
C GLU A 131 21.35 -6.60 -12.99
N TYR A 132 20.50 -5.63 -12.71
CA TYR A 132 19.12 -5.65 -13.22
C TYR A 132 19.04 -5.62 -14.75
N ALA A 133 20.05 -5.11 -15.45
CA ALA A 133 20.11 -5.11 -16.92
C ALA A 133 20.27 -6.53 -17.52
N GLU A 134 20.64 -7.51 -16.71
CA GLU A 134 20.84 -8.90 -17.13
C GLU A 134 19.55 -9.70 -17.31
N GLY A 135 18.39 -9.10 -17.07
CA GLY A 135 17.08 -9.77 -17.23
C GLY A 135 16.61 -10.48 -15.98
N ILE A 136 16.74 -9.84 -14.84
CA ILE A 136 16.29 -10.36 -13.54
C ILE A 136 14.78 -10.25 -13.41
N ASP A 137 14.15 -11.29 -12.89
CA ASP A 137 12.74 -11.27 -12.51
C ASP A 137 12.55 -10.53 -11.17
N ALA A 138 12.26 -9.23 -11.24
CA ALA A 138 12.07 -8.36 -10.08
C ALA A 138 10.75 -8.62 -9.31
N SER A 139 9.91 -9.54 -9.77
CA SER A 139 8.74 -9.95 -8.99
C SER A 139 9.09 -10.81 -7.77
N TRP A 140 10.25 -11.47 -7.78
CA TRP A 140 10.69 -12.28 -6.66
C TRP A 140 11.49 -11.48 -5.64
N TRP A 141 11.10 -11.58 -4.36
CA TRP A 141 11.82 -10.92 -3.28
C TRP A 141 13.32 -11.25 -3.25
N LYS A 142 13.67 -12.51 -3.44
CA LYS A 142 15.08 -12.99 -3.44
C LYS A 142 15.98 -12.36 -4.51
N ASN A 143 15.38 -11.76 -5.52
CA ASN A 143 16.10 -11.15 -6.64
C ASN A 143 16.40 -9.65 -6.42
N HIS A 144 16.08 -9.13 -5.23
CA HIS A 144 16.43 -7.76 -4.86
C HIS A 144 17.71 -7.74 -4.03
N PHE A 145 18.65 -6.92 -4.43
CA PHE A 145 19.99 -6.83 -3.82
C PHE A 145 20.04 -5.94 -2.58
N MET A 146 19.04 -5.10 -2.40
CA MET A 146 18.93 -4.15 -1.30
C MET A 146 17.48 -3.70 -1.12
N SER A 147 17.23 -2.86 -0.12
CA SER A 147 15.92 -2.20 0.03
C SER A 147 15.50 -1.56 -1.27
N ASN A 148 14.29 -1.82 -1.71
CA ASN A 148 13.80 -1.37 -2.99
C ASN A 148 12.32 -0.99 -2.92
N SER A 149 11.90 -0.19 -3.86
CA SER A 149 10.50 0.23 -3.97
C SER A 149 10.16 0.44 -5.44
N ILE A 150 9.16 -0.27 -5.90
CA ILE A 150 8.69 -0.18 -7.29
C ILE A 150 7.22 0.20 -7.29
N PHE A 151 6.92 1.31 -7.98
CA PHE A 151 5.56 1.75 -8.27
C PHE A 151 5.11 1.15 -9.59
N ALA A 152 3.94 0.51 -9.59
CA ALA A 152 3.16 0.20 -10.78
C ALA A 152 2.15 1.32 -11.02
N HIS A 153 2.12 1.85 -12.23
CA HIS A 153 1.28 2.98 -12.61
C HIS A 153 0.17 2.56 -13.55
N ASP A 154 -0.93 3.32 -13.51
CA ASP A 154 -2.04 3.22 -14.45
C ASP A 154 -2.58 1.80 -14.59
N LEU A 155 -2.82 1.16 -13.43
CA LEU A 155 -3.40 -0.17 -13.37
C LEU A 155 -4.70 -0.24 -14.16
N LYS A 156 -4.91 -1.34 -14.86
CA LYS A 156 -6.16 -1.64 -15.60
C LYS A 156 -7.02 -2.66 -14.87
N GLU A 157 -6.50 -3.24 -13.81
CA GLU A 157 -7.16 -4.23 -12.96
C GLU A 157 -7.24 -3.72 -11.51
N ASP A 158 -8.16 -4.28 -10.77
CA ASP A 158 -8.55 -3.81 -9.43
C ASP A 158 -7.71 -4.43 -8.29
N PHE A 159 -6.48 -4.87 -8.54
CA PHE A 159 -5.70 -5.52 -7.48
C PHE A 159 -4.19 -5.30 -7.58
N VAL A 160 -3.54 -5.48 -6.44
CA VAL A 160 -2.13 -5.79 -6.28
C VAL A 160 -2.00 -6.87 -5.22
N ALA A 161 -1.02 -7.77 -5.34
CA ALA A 161 -0.92 -8.91 -4.45
C ALA A 161 0.54 -9.32 -4.20
N GLY A 162 0.71 -10.25 -3.29
CA GLY A 162 1.91 -11.02 -3.11
C GLY A 162 1.57 -12.40 -2.58
N TYR A 163 2.36 -13.38 -2.93
CA TYR A 163 2.14 -14.77 -2.57
C TYR A 163 3.43 -15.45 -2.11
N ASP A 164 3.33 -16.17 -1.03
CA ASP A 164 4.40 -16.99 -0.46
C ASP A 164 4.14 -18.45 -0.80
N TYR A 165 4.97 -18.99 -1.68
CA TYR A 165 4.85 -20.37 -2.14
C TYR A 165 5.28 -21.39 -1.08
N GLY A 166 6.13 -20.99 -0.14
CA GLY A 166 6.54 -21.83 0.99
C GLY A 166 5.42 -22.00 1.99
N ARG A 167 4.79 -20.89 2.39
CA ARG A 167 3.66 -20.88 3.35
C ARG A 167 2.32 -21.20 2.69
N LYS A 168 2.24 -21.17 1.36
CA LYS A 168 1.01 -21.33 0.57
C LYS A 168 -0.07 -20.32 0.98
N ALA A 169 0.33 -19.10 1.20
CA ALA A 169 -0.53 -18.00 1.62
C ALA A 169 -0.11 -16.70 0.95
N GLY A 170 -1.02 -15.77 0.83
CA GLY A 170 -0.74 -14.48 0.21
C GLY A 170 -1.65 -13.39 0.75
N THR A 171 -1.34 -12.17 0.34
CA THR A 171 -2.15 -10.99 0.61
C THR A 171 -2.52 -10.34 -0.70
N MET A 172 -3.78 -9.99 -0.86
CA MET A 172 -4.27 -9.26 -2.02
C MET A 172 -5.03 -8.02 -1.54
N LEU A 173 -4.68 -6.88 -2.11
CA LEU A 173 -5.44 -5.64 -1.94
C LEU A 173 -6.23 -5.41 -3.23
N THR A 174 -7.52 -5.13 -3.06
CA THR A 174 -8.38 -4.78 -4.19
C THR A 174 -8.94 -3.38 -4.01
N ALA A 175 -8.91 -2.61 -5.06
CA ALA A 175 -9.50 -1.28 -5.12
C ALA A 175 -9.83 -0.93 -6.57
N ASN A 176 -10.90 -0.16 -6.77
CA ASN A 176 -11.27 0.30 -8.11
C ASN A 176 -10.11 1.09 -8.74
N HIS A 177 -9.52 0.59 -9.83
CA HIS A 177 -8.38 1.19 -10.52
C HIS A 177 -8.68 2.57 -11.12
N HIS A 178 -9.96 2.89 -11.37
CA HIS A 178 -10.33 4.23 -11.81
C HIS A 178 -10.16 5.29 -10.71
N ILE A 179 -10.11 4.88 -9.45
CA ILE A 179 -9.89 5.73 -8.28
C ILE A 179 -8.46 5.58 -7.78
N VAL A 180 -8.01 4.34 -7.56
CA VAL A 180 -6.67 4.01 -7.08
C VAL A 180 -5.86 3.49 -8.26
N LYS A 181 -5.24 4.39 -9.00
CA LYS A 181 -4.57 4.11 -10.27
C LYS A 181 -3.23 3.43 -10.18
N GLY A 182 -2.66 3.30 -9.01
CA GLY A 182 -1.33 2.76 -8.83
C GLY A 182 -1.23 1.78 -7.68
N GLY A 183 -0.25 0.90 -7.77
CA GLY A 183 0.18 0.03 -6.70
C GLY A 183 1.66 0.22 -6.41
N LYS A 184 2.10 -0.24 -5.27
CA LYS A 184 3.52 -0.21 -4.92
C LYS A 184 3.84 -1.37 -4.00
N PHE A 185 4.98 -1.98 -4.20
CA PHE A 185 5.63 -2.70 -3.12
C PHE A 185 6.81 -1.88 -2.57
N TRP A 186 7.11 -2.09 -1.31
CA TRP A 186 8.30 -1.56 -0.66
C TRP A 186 8.95 -2.66 0.14
N LEU A 187 10.19 -2.96 -0.22
CA LEU A 187 11.00 -3.95 0.45
C LEU A 187 11.82 -3.30 1.54
N TRP A 188 11.72 -3.87 2.69
CA TRP A 188 12.63 -3.63 3.79
C TRP A 188 13.65 -4.78 3.84
N GLY A 189 14.90 -4.47 3.62
CA GLY A 189 15.99 -5.44 3.71
C GLY A 189 16.52 -5.63 5.11
#